data_2227caebdae5f54bec2630dec79f4fba
#
_entry.id   2227caebdae5f54bec2630dec79f4fba
#
_cell.length_a   1.000
_cell.length_b   1.000
_cell.length_c   1.000
_cell.angle_alpha   90.00
_cell.angle_beta   90.00
_cell.angle_gamma   90.00
#
_symmetry.space_group_name_H-M   'P 1'
#
loop_
_entity.id
_entity.type
_entity.pdbx_description
1 polymer ?
#
loop_
_entity_poly.entity_id
_entity_poly.type
_entity_poly.pdbx_seq_one_letter_code
_entity_poly.pdbx_strand_id
1 'polypeptide(L)'
;STNNCFILAVLVYILPTTKGVDMRTINIYTFEELPTEVQQHIISRNRLISVPEDYDAPAQEAARRFEVELDGWNVHTLEAGVIIGGPTKLKKLADKFLIASASDSDIYKEAETYWFEGTNDIRFIATVEKFFAEMLSKLYFSYQSDSAVYDGLVEQGWEYLIEGKVFSKKTKGS
;
A
#
# COMPACT_ATOMS: atom_id res chain seq x y z
N SER A 1 3.46 35.46 -20.38
CA SER A 1 3.23 34.42 -21.40
C SER A 1 4.47 33.56 -21.50
N THR A 2 4.46 32.42 -20.82
CA THR A 2 5.51 31.40 -20.90
C THR A 2 4.97 30.26 -21.74
N ASN A 3 5.44 30.19 -23.01
CA ASN A 3 5.18 29.06 -23.89
C ASN A 3 5.96 27.84 -23.36
N ASN A 4 5.26 26.89 -22.80
CA ASN A 4 5.78 25.55 -22.56
C ASN A 4 5.84 24.82 -23.90
N CYS A 5 7.04 24.77 -24.46
CA CYS A 5 7.33 23.98 -25.66
C CYS A 5 7.46 22.51 -25.21
N PHE A 6 6.40 21.71 -25.37
CA PHE A 6 6.46 20.26 -25.17
C PHE A 6 7.32 19.65 -26.27
N ILE A 7 8.46 19.09 -25.89
CA ILE A 7 9.32 18.32 -26.80
C ILE A 7 8.70 16.93 -26.94
N LEU A 8 7.99 16.71 -28.04
CA LEU A 8 7.52 15.39 -28.43
C LEU A 8 8.73 14.56 -28.85
N ALA A 9 9.12 13.59 -28.06
CA ALA A 9 10.17 12.63 -28.42
C ALA A 9 9.59 11.64 -29.43
N VAL A 10 9.83 11.88 -30.71
CA VAL A 10 9.48 10.95 -31.79
C VAL A 10 10.63 9.96 -31.96
N LEU A 11 10.45 8.70 -31.54
CA LEU A 11 11.39 7.64 -31.79
C LEU A 11 10.99 6.92 -33.09
N VAL A 12 11.83 7.00 -34.10
CA VAL A 12 11.65 6.30 -35.38
C VAL A 12 12.34 4.94 -35.28
N TYR A 13 11.57 3.86 -35.25
CA TYR A 13 12.10 2.49 -35.37
C TYR A 13 12.12 2.06 -36.83
N ILE A 14 13.28 1.71 -37.32
CA ILE A 14 13.48 1.12 -38.66
C ILE A 14 13.50 -0.41 -38.51
N LEU A 15 12.44 -1.09 -38.91
CA LEU A 15 12.42 -2.55 -39.04
C LEU A 15 12.92 -2.91 -40.45
N PRO A 16 13.96 -3.74 -40.61
CA PRO A 16 14.43 -4.14 -41.92
C PRO A 16 13.49 -5.20 -42.49
N THR A 17 12.63 -4.78 -43.42
CA THR A 17 11.93 -5.72 -44.30
C THR A 17 12.52 -5.64 -45.69
N THR A 18 12.74 -6.80 -46.32
CA THR A 18 13.40 -6.98 -47.60
C THR A 18 12.65 -6.40 -48.82
N LYS A 19 11.58 -5.65 -48.63
CA LYS A 19 10.86 -4.95 -49.66
C LYS A 19 10.29 -3.61 -49.14
N GLY A 20 11.11 -2.57 -49.26
CA GLY A 20 10.71 -1.19 -48.94
C GLY A 20 10.74 -0.88 -47.44
N VAL A 21 11.41 0.17 -47.04
CA VAL A 21 11.42 0.64 -45.64
C VAL A 21 10.08 1.33 -45.39
N ASP A 22 9.14 0.62 -44.79
CA ASP A 22 7.90 1.21 -44.27
C ASP A 22 8.20 1.86 -42.93
N MET A 23 8.49 3.16 -42.94
CA MET A 23 8.69 3.93 -41.70
C MET A 23 7.33 4.17 -41.05
N ARG A 24 7.03 3.41 -39.99
CA ARG A 24 5.86 3.66 -39.13
C ARG A 24 6.27 4.52 -37.96
N THR A 25 5.66 5.67 -37.84
CA THR A 25 5.81 6.49 -36.62
C THR A 25 4.91 5.92 -35.54
N ILE A 26 5.52 5.56 -34.40
CA ILE A 26 4.79 5.11 -33.20
C ILE A 26 4.86 6.27 -32.21
N ASN A 27 3.71 6.78 -31.79
CA ASN A 27 3.64 7.76 -30.73
C ASN A 27 3.71 7.04 -29.37
N ILE A 28 4.60 7.52 -28.53
CA ILE A 28 4.85 7.00 -27.19
C ILE A 28 4.45 8.07 -26.19
N TYR A 29 3.79 7.67 -25.13
CA TYR A 29 3.23 8.56 -24.12
C TYR A 29 3.75 8.16 -22.72
N THR A 30 3.94 9.15 -21.86
CA THR A 30 4.03 8.91 -20.42
C THR A 30 2.64 8.59 -19.87
N PHE A 31 2.57 8.06 -18.65
CA PHE A 31 1.27 7.76 -18.03
C PHE A 31 0.37 9.00 -17.95
N GLU A 32 0.94 10.16 -17.61
CA GLU A 32 0.23 11.43 -17.45
C GLU A 32 -0.33 11.99 -18.76
N GLU A 33 0.27 11.65 -19.90
CA GLU A 33 -0.15 12.09 -21.23
C GLU A 33 -1.29 11.23 -21.83
N LEU A 34 -1.60 10.11 -21.20
CA LEU A 34 -2.68 9.22 -21.65
C LEU A 34 -4.07 9.84 -21.40
N PRO A 35 -5.07 9.52 -22.21
CA PRO A 35 -6.46 9.90 -21.93
C PRO A 35 -6.91 9.41 -20.55
N THR A 36 -7.72 10.21 -19.86
CA THR A 36 -8.18 9.89 -18.48
C THR A 36 -8.83 8.52 -18.37
N GLU A 37 -9.62 8.10 -19.36
CA GLU A 37 -10.26 6.77 -19.37
C GLU A 37 -9.22 5.65 -19.43
N VAL A 38 -8.15 5.84 -20.18
CA VAL A 38 -7.04 4.88 -20.29
C VAL A 38 -6.26 4.84 -18.99
N GLN A 39 -5.97 6.01 -18.39
CA GLN A 39 -5.34 6.09 -17.07
C GLN A 39 -6.15 5.32 -16.02
N GLN A 40 -7.46 5.53 -15.95
CA GLN A 40 -8.35 4.84 -15.00
C GLN A 40 -8.33 3.32 -15.19
N HIS A 41 -8.31 2.88 -16.45
CA HIS A 41 -8.20 1.45 -16.76
C HIS A 41 -6.88 0.86 -16.29
N ILE A 42 -5.75 1.57 -16.47
CA ILE A 42 -4.43 1.14 -16.01
C ILE A 42 -4.39 1.12 -14.47
N ILE A 43 -4.90 2.16 -13.80
CA ILE A 43 -5.00 2.24 -12.33
C ILE A 43 -5.75 1.01 -11.78
N SER A 44 -6.91 0.70 -12.34
CA SER A 44 -7.73 -0.41 -11.87
C SER A 44 -7.03 -1.77 -11.91
N ARG A 45 -6.08 -1.95 -12.83
CA ARG A 45 -5.31 -3.19 -13.03
C ARG A 45 -3.99 -3.25 -12.26
N ASN A 46 -3.53 -2.14 -11.73
CA ASN A 46 -2.21 -2.03 -11.11
C ASN A 46 -2.27 -1.62 -9.63
N ARG A 47 -3.32 -2.04 -8.91
CA ARG A 47 -3.55 -1.67 -7.49
C ARG A 47 -2.38 -1.97 -6.56
N LEU A 48 -1.57 -2.96 -6.88
CA LEU A 48 -0.46 -3.38 -6.03
C LEU A 48 0.85 -2.62 -6.32
N ILE A 49 0.91 -1.81 -7.38
CA ILE A 49 2.16 -1.16 -7.81
C ILE A 49 2.70 -0.16 -6.78
N SER A 50 1.82 0.42 -5.99
CA SER A 50 2.12 1.43 -4.96
C SER A 50 2.24 0.86 -3.54
N VAL A 51 1.98 -0.45 -3.34
CA VAL A 51 2.15 -1.08 -2.03
C VAL A 51 3.63 -1.38 -1.83
N PRO A 52 4.32 -0.70 -0.89
CA PRO A 52 5.73 -0.99 -0.60
C PRO A 52 5.88 -2.35 0.09
N GLU A 53 7.04 -2.97 -0.03
CA GLU A 53 7.33 -4.25 0.63
C GLU A 53 7.24 -4.15 2.16
N ASP A 54 7.57 -2.98 2.71
CA ASP A 54 7.55 -2.67 4.14
C ASP A 54 6.29 -1.90 4.58
N TYR A 55 5.17 -2.08 3.88
CA TYR A 55 3.90 -1.38 4.20
C TYR A 55 3.44 -1.58 5.65
N ASP A 56 3.87 -2.65 6.28
CA ASP A 56 3.57 -3.03 7.66
C ASP A 56 4.49 -2.37 8.70
N ALA A 57 5.56 -1.68 8.28
CA ALA A 57 6.53 -1.07 9.19
C ALA A 57 5.90 -0.16 10.28
N PRO A 58 4.87 0.67 10.00
CA PRO A 58 4.20 1.44 11.06
C PRO A 58 3.48 0.56 12.09
N ALA A 59 2.89 -0.56 11.67
CA ALA A 59 2.24 -1.50 12.58
C ALA A 59 3.26 -2.26 13.44
N GLN A 60 4.39 -2.65 12.86
CA GLN A 60 5.53 -3.25 13.58
C GLN A 60 6.10 -2.28 14.62
N GLU A 61 6.23 -1.01 14.29
CA GLU A 61 6.68 0.02 15.22
C GLU A 61 5.68 0.23 16.36
N ALA A 62 4.38 0.25 16.04
CA ALA A 62 3.33 0.32 17.06
C ALA A 62 3.38 -0.90 17.98
N ALA A 63 3.51 -2.12 17.43
CA ALA A 63 3.62 -3.34 18.21
C ALA A 63 4.80 -3.29 19.19
N ARG A 64 5.97 -2.83 18.74
CA ARG A 64 7.14 -2.63 19.60
C ARG A 64 6.88 -1.67 20.77
N ARG A 65 6.18 -0.55 20.52
CA ARG A 65 5.80 0.41 21.58
C ARG A 65 4.87 -0.21 22.61
N PHE A 66 3.98 -1.09 22.18
CA PHE A 66 3.11 -1.86 23.06
C PHE A 66 3.81 -3.07 23.70
N GLU A 67 5.05 -3.37 23.31
CA GLU A 67 5.79 -4.58 23.73
C GLU A 67 5.08 -5.88 23.31
N VAL A 68 4.51 -5.85 22.12
CA VAL A 68 3.85 -6.98 21.46
C VAL A 68 4.68 -7.38 20.25
N GLU A 69 4.75 -8.65 19.93
CA GLU A 69 5.30 -9.15 18.69
C GLU A 69 4.17 -9.59 17.77
N LEU A 70 4.21 -9.15 16.51
CA LEU A 70 3.27 -9.61 15.49
C LEU A 70 3.76 -10.92 14.88
N ASP A 71 2.91 -11.96 14.94
CA ASP A 71 3.19 -13.29 14.40
C ASP A 71 2.23 -13.64 13.26
N GLY A 72 2.57 -13.15 12.06
CA GLY A 72 1.78 -13.36 10.87
C GLY A 72 0.51 -12.52 10.81
N TRP A 73 0.08 -12.20 9.59
CA TRP A 73 -1.18 -11.47 9.35
C TRP A 73 -1.72 -11.73 7.95
N ASN A 74 -3.03 -11.51 7.81
CA ASN A 74 -3.71 -11.51 6.52
C ASN A 74 -4.64 -10.30 6.43
N VAL A 75 -4.29 -9.36 5.59
CA VAL A 75 -5.02 -8.09 5.43
C VAL A 75 -6.40 -8.25 4.80
N HIS A 76 -6.63 -9.32 4.04
CA HIS A 76 -7.90 -9.59 3.37
C HIS A 76 -8.92 -10.27 4.28
N THR A 77 -8.46 -11.11 5.23
CA THR A 77 -9.31 -11.79 6.21
C THR A 77 -9.38 -11.04 7.54
N LEU A 78 -8.65 -9.93 7.68
CA LEU A 78 -8.53 -9.14 8.92
C LEU A 78 -8.04 -9.99 10.09
N GLU A 79 -6.97 -10.73 9.87
CA GLU A 79 -6.33 -11.58 10.88
C GLU A 79 -4.92 -11.08 11.16
N ALA A 80 -4.52 -11.07 12.41
CA ALA A 80 -3.15 -10.88 12.85
C ALA A 80 -2.93 -11.68 14.12
N GLY A 81 -1.83 -12.42 14.20
CA GLY A 81 -1.39 -13.07 15.43
C GLY A 81 -0.54 -12.13 16.27
N VAL A 82 -0.67 -12.25 17.60
CA VAL A 82 0.17 -11.50 18.54
C VAL A 82 0.78 -12.44 19.58
N ILE A 83 2.04 -12.20 19.90
CA ILE A 83 2.76 -12.89 20.97
C ILE A 83 2.91 -11.94 22.15
N ILE A 84 2.35 -12.33 23.29
CA ILE A 84 2.38 -11.57 24.54
C ILE A 84 2.90 -12.48 25.64
N GLY A 85 3.94 -12.08 26.32
CA GLY A 85 4.71 -12.96 27.22
C GLY A 85 4.11 -13.20 28.61
N GLY A 86 2.79 -13.52 28.73
CA GLY A 86 2.16 -13.98 29.97
C GLY A 86 1.33 -12.96 30.74
N PRO A 87 0.61 -13.36 31.83
CA PRO A 87 -0.44 -12.55 32.49
C PRO A 87 0.01 -11.19 33.02
N THR A 88 1.21 -11.10 33.55
CA THR A 88 1.76 -9.83 34.04
C THR A 88 1.99 -8.84 32.92
N LYS A 89 2.33 -9.33 31.72
CA LYS A 89 2.50 -8.49 30.55
C LYS A 89 1.17 -8.04 29.95
N LEU A 90 0.12 -8.87 30.05
CA LEU A 90 -1.23 -8.49 29.62
C LEU A 90 -1.76 -7.29 30.40
N LYS A 91 -1.56 -7.26 31.72
CA LYS A 91 -1.97 -6.12 32.57
C LYS A 91 -1.24 -4.84 32.18
N LYS A 92 0.07 -4.92 31.93
CA LYS A 92 0.88 -3.81 31.45
C LYS A 92 0.44 -3.35 30.05
N LEU A 93 0.06 -4.29 29.19
CA LEU A 93 -0.46 -4.01 27.86
C LEU A 93 -1.80 -3.28 27.93
N ALA A 94 -2.72 -3.71 28.80
CA ALA A 94 -3.99 -3.03 29.04
C ALA A 94 -3.77 -1.57 29.47
N ASP A 95 -2.84 -1.33 30.41
CA ASP A 95 -2.46 0.01 30.87
C ASP A 95 -1.98 0.89 29.70
N LYS A 96 -1.14 0.35 28.82
CA LYS A 96 -0.67 1.08 27.65
C LYS A 96 -1.81 1.44 26.69
N PHE A 97 -2.77 0.55 26.46
CA PHE A 97 -3.94 0.86 25.61
C PHE A 97 -4.85 1.91 26.24
N LEU A 98 -5.04 1.89 27.57
CA LEU A 98 -5.80 2.92 28.29
C LEU A 98 -5.19 4.32 28.12
N ILE A 99 -3.86 4.41 28.04
CA ILE A 99 -3.16 5.68 27.86
C ILE A 99 -3.18 6.13 26.39
N ALA A 100 -3.02 5.22 25.44
CA ALA A 100 -2.76 5.51 24.04
C ALA A 100 -4.01 5.53 23.15
N SER A 101 -5.13 4.94 23.59
CA SER A 101 -6.32 4.77 22.77
C SER A 101 -7.44 5.76 23.13
N ALA A 102 -8.29 6.07 22.14
CA ALA A 102 -9.48 6.86 22.40
C ALA A 102 -10.47 6.09 23.28
N SER A 103 -11.11 6.78 24.23
CA SER A 103 -11.99 6.16 25.25
C SER A 103 -13.25 5.48 24.68
N ASP A 104 -13.63 5.83 23.46
CA ASP A 104 -14.77 5.23 22.74
C ASP A 104 -14.38 4.02 21.88
N SER A 105 -13.09 3.75 21.72
CA SER A 105 -12.59 2.62 20.92
C SER A 105 -12.81 1.27 21.61
N ASP A 106 -13.00 0.21 20.80
CA ASP A 106 -13.19 -1.16 21.30
C ASP A 106 -11.99 -1.62 22.15
N ILE A 107 -10.78 -1.31 21.70
CA ILE A 107 -9.56 -1.72 22.41
C ILE A 107 -9.43 -1.03 23.79
N TYR A 108 -9.86 0.24 23.91
CA TYR A 108 -9.87 0.93 25.19
C TYR A 108 -10.85 0.28 26.17
N LYS A 109 -12.10 0.05 25.72
CA LYS A 109 -13.14 -0.57 26.56
C LYS A 109 -12.77 -1.96 27.03
N GLU A 110 -12.14 -2.74 26.15
CA GLU A 110 -11.70 -4.08 26.50
C GLU A 110 -10.48 -4.05 27.43
N ALA A 111 -9.56 -3.13 27.23
CA ALA A 111 -8.42 -2.91 28.13
C ALA A 111 -8.87 -2.44 29.53
N GLU A 112 -9.89 -1.57 29.59
CA GLU A 112 -10.49 -1.11 30.84
C GLU A 112 -11.14 -2.27 31.61
N THR A 113 -11.96 -3.07 30.92
CA THR A 113 -12.58 -4.28 31.48
C THR A 113 -11.53 -5.25 32.01
N TYR A 114 -10.51 -5.53 31.21
CA TYR A 114 -9.43 -6.42 31.61
C TYR A 114 -8.64 -5.87 32.80
N TRP A 115 -8.38 -4.57 32.83
CA TRP A 115 -7.65 -3.91 33.94
C TRP A 115 -8.37 -4.07 35.27
N PHE A 116 -9.68 -3.86 35.30
CA PHE A 116 -10.48 -3.94 36.53
C PHE A 116 -10.84 -5.34 36.95
N GLU A 117 -11.20 -6.21 36.01
CA GLU A 117 -11.69 -7.54 36.30
C GLU A 117 -10.55 -8.58 36.38
N GLY A 118 -9.49 -8.39 35.62
CA GLY A 118 -8.33 -9.29 35.54
C GLY A 118 -8.65 -10.68 35.01
N THR A 119 -9.78 -10.82 34.31
CA THR A 119 -10.33 -12.08 33.80
C THR A 119 -10.46 -12.03 32.30
N ASN A 120 -10.49 -13.23 31.67
CA ASN A 120 -10.73 -13.37 30.23
C ASN A 120 -9.57 -12.90 29.32
N ASP A 121 -8.37 -13.44 29.55
CA ASP A 121 -7.17 -13.21 28.74
C ASP A 121 -7.44 -13.41 27.25
N ILE A 122 -8.19 -14.45 26.87
CA ILE A 122 -8.47 -14.80 25.48
C ILE A 122 -9.22 -13.68 24.76
N ARG A 123 -10.20 -13.09 25.42
CA ARG A 123 -10.99 -12.00 24.83
C ARG A 123 -10.16 -10.74 24.64
N PHE A 124 -9.33 -10.39 25.64
CA PHE A 124 -8.45 -9.24 25.53
C PHE A 124 -7.41 -9.43 24.41
N ILE A 125 -6.77 -10.62 24.36
CA ILE A 125 -5.82 -10.96 23.29
C ILE A 125 -6.50 -10.85 21.91
N ALA A 126 -7.68 -11.43 21.72
CA ALA A 126 -8.41 -11.35 20.48
C ALA A 126 -8.73 -9.90 20.05
N THR A 127 -8.99 -9.01 21.01
CA THR A 127 -9.20 -7.58 20.71
C THR A 127 -7.90 -6.88 20.33
N VAL A 128 -6.77 -7.25 20.93
CA VAL A 128 -5.44 -6.76 20.52
C VAL A 128 -5.09 -7.24 19.11
N GLU A 129 -5.33 -8.51 18.80
CA GLU A 129 -5.16 -9.07 17.46
C GLU A 129 -5.99 -8.33 16.42
N LYS A 130 -7.27 -8.09 16.70
CA LYS A 130 -8.17 -7.31 15.85
C LYS A 130 -7.65 -5.89 15.63
N PHE A 131 -7.16 -5.22 16.68
CA PHE A 131 -6.60 -3.87 16.58
C PHE A 131 -5.44 -3.80 15.58
N PHE A 132 -4.48 -4.73 15.65
CA PHE A 132 -3.37 -4.77 14.71
C PHE A 132 -3.79 -5.22 13.31
N ALA A 133 -4.73 -6.16 13.19
CA ALA A 133 -5.28 -6.57 11.91
C ALA A 133 -5.94 -5.41 11.16
N GLU A 134 -6.74 -4.59 11.86
CA GLU A 134 -7.37 -3.40 11.29
C GLU A 134 -6.33 -2.34 10.90
N MET A 135 -5.28 -2.15 11.70
CA MET A 135 -4.18 -1.22 11.38
C MET A 135 -3.45 -1.65 10.11
N LEU A 136 -3.05 -2.92 10.01
CA LEU A 136 -2.36 -3.49 8.85
C LEU A 136 -3.22 -3.40 7.59
N SER A 137 -4.51 -3.72 7.71
CA SER A 137 -5.46 -3.62 6.61
C SER A 137 -5.62 -2.17 6.12
N LYS A 138 -5.78 -1.20 7.02
CA LYS A 138 -5.85 0.22 6.67
C LYS A 138 -4.59 0.71 5.96
N LEU A 139 -3.41 0.32 6.45
CA LEU A 139 -2.13 0.62 5.81
C LEU A 139 -2.08 0.05 4.39
N TYR A 140 -2.32 -1.25 4.24
CA TYR A 140 -2.27 -1.94 2.95
C TYR A 140 -3.22 -1.31 1.92
N PHE A 141 -4.49 -1.12 2.27
CA PHE A 141 -5.48 -0.56 1.35
C PHE A 141 -5.31 0.94 1.08
N SER A 142 -4.68 1.69 1.98
CA SER A 142 -4.36 3.10 1.73
C SER A 142 -3.44 3.27 0.52
N TYR A 143 -2.50 2.36 0.32
CA TYR A 143 -1.61 2.34 -0.85
C TYR A 143 -2.30 1.91 -2.15
N GLN A 144 -3.52 1.36 -2.09
CA GLN A 144 -4.29 0.96 -3.26
C GLN A 144 -5.34 1.99 -3.70
N SER A 145 -5.35 3.17 -3.10
CA SER A 145 -6.20 4.28 -3.55
C SER A 145 -5.82 4.71 -4.96
N ASP A 146 -6.78 5.26 -5.71
CA ASP A 146 -6.52 5.72 -7.08
C ASP A 146 -5.36 6.73 -7.15
N SER A 147 -5.28 7.63 -6.16
CA SER A 147 -4.19 8.61 -6.06
C SER A 147 -2.85 7.95 -5.84
N ALA A 148 -2.75 7.01 -4.88
CA ALA A 148 -1.50 6.33 -4.60
C ALA A 148 -1.01 5.48 -5.78
N VAL A 149 -1.94 4.80 -6.47
CA VAL A 149 -1.62 4.03 -7.68
C VAL A 149 -1.19 4.95 -8.82
N TYR A 150 -1.86 6.10 -9.00
CA TYR A 150 -1.49 7.12 -9.98
C TYR A 150 -0.05 7.58 -9.74
N ASP A 151 0.29 7.99 -8.53
CA ASP A 151 1.63 8.45 -8.17
C ASP A 151 2.68 7.35 -8.39
N GLY A 152 2.36 6.12 -8.03
CA GLY A 152 3.23 4.95 -8.27
C GLY A 152 3.48 4.69 -9.76
N LEU A 153 2.47 4.83 -10.62
CA LEU A 153 2.60 4.67 -12.07
C LEU A 153 3.45 5.80 -12.69
N VAL A 154 3.26 7.04 -12.24
CA VAL A 154 4.10 8.17 -12.66
C VAL A 154 5.57 7.95 -12.24
N GLU A 155 5.81 7.51 -11.01
CA GLU A 155 7.17 7.25 -10.50
C GLU A 155 7.89 6.14 -11.28
N GLN A 156 7.15 5.12 -11.76
CA GLN A 156 7.75 4.07 -12.60
C GLN A 156 8.31 4.61 -13.91
N GLY A 157 7.76 5.70 -14.43
CA GLY A 157 8.22 6.34 -15.67
C GLY A 157 8.12 5.41 -16.89
N TRP A 158 7.17 4.48 -16.89
CA TRP A 158 6.93 3.60 -18.03
C TRP A 158 6.39 4.38 -19.24
N GLU A 159 6.68 3.87 -20.40
CA GLU A 159 6.20 4.41 -21.67
C GLU A 159 5.05 3.55 -22.21
N TYR A 160 4.05 4.19 -22.80
CA TYR A 160 2.80 3.56 -23.21
C TYR A 160 2.45 3.91 -24.67
N LEU A 161 1.70 3.01 -25.31
CA LEU A 161 0.91 3.32 -26.48
C LEU A 161 -0.39 4.01 -26.05
N ILE A 162 -1.06 4.72 -26.97
CA ILE A 162 -2.28 5.50 -26.69
C ILE A 162 -3.42 4.65 -26.06
N GLU A 163 -3.49 3.38 -26.39
CA GLU A 163 -4.44 2.43 -25.82
C GLU A 163 -4.05 1.91 -24.43
N GLY A 164 -2.95 2.38 -23.84
CA GLY A 164 -2.49 2.02 -22.50
C GLY A 164 -1.65 0.75 -22.42
N LYS A 165 -1.25 0.17 -23.54
CA LYS A 165 -0.27 -0.92 -23.53
C LYS A 165 1.11 -0.39 -23.21
N VAL A 166 1.82 -1.06 -22.29
CA VAL A 166 3.21 -0.74 -21.96
C VAL A 166 4.08 -0.99 -23.19
N PHE A 167 4.74 0.08 -23.68
CA PHE A 167 5.72 0.00 -24.74
C PHE A 167 7.11 -0.32 -24.20
N SER A 168 7.53 0.40 -23.16
CA SER A 168 8.83 0.24 -22.52
C SER A 168 8.72 0.38 -21.00
N LYS A 169 9.39 -0.51 -20.27
CA LYS A 169 9.60 -0.38 -18.82
C LYS A 169 11.00 0.17 -18.60
N LYS A 170 11.11 1.38 -18.06
CA LYS A 170 12.43 1.86 -17.62
C LYS A 170 12.90 0.93 -16.49
N THR A 171 13.90 0.12 -16.74
CA THR A 171 14.68 -0.52 -15.66
C THR A 171 15.30 0.62 -14.86
N LYS A 172 14.96 0.74 -13.56
CA LYS A 172 15.70 1.61 -12.64
C LYS A 172 17.16 1.22 -12.80
N GLY A 173 17.96 2.15 -13.36
CA GLY A 173 19.34 1.92 -13.69
C GLY A 173 20.12 1.43 -12.48
N SER A 174 20.96 0.46 -12.75
CA SER A 174 22.02 -0.05 -11.88
C SER A 174 22.98 1.08 -11.47
#